data_364b0791f149c2b2664754363874d783
#
_entry.id   364b0791f149c2b2664754363874d783
#
_cell.length_a   1.000
_cell.length_b   1.000
_cell.length_c   1.000
_cell.angle_alpha   90.00
_cell.angle_beta   90.00
_cell.angle_gamma   90.00
#
_symmetry.space_group_name_H-M   'P 1'
#
loop_
_entity.id
_entity.type
_entity.pdbx_description
1 polymer ?
#
loop_
_entity_poly.entity_id
_entity_poly.type
_entity_poly.pdbx_seq_one_letter_code
_entity_poly.pdbx_strand_id
1 'polypeptide(L)'
;MSAGSRPVFTAIRPTVRPGLQDSRPISLAPPDDILVRSAERQFYMLRPGGPERETSVIDAQAQALNRPCLPVLLGCGLGYALRLLLQKVSGPIAVVEKEADLQACTQVLAALAPAQRERVMFVCEQDSAQVLKQLTQWQMKNAGLPLLPLALPFYLRLDRTYYGGLQRELQASASFDFWGRAAAPRFLQSQTRVLLLTSKYFLMGELENACRKLNIAYKMVVVGDGSVGCADFVRRLLEEALTFKPDCCITLNHMGVDVEGVLMDLLARLQLPLASWFVDNPHLIIHLYARCVSPWTALFTWDMDNVDTLRDFGFPHVFYLPLGTDPDRFSPRSPASAPRAWKTDVAFVGNSMLYKVGGRLKSGHFPRPLLVSYKETARAFMESDQRSVATFLRTSFPDIYNCYAALPDNEAKLAYETAITWQATRTYRNGCVRHLLPLRPLIVGDAGWKVEFRHEPVQPRYLDAINYYSDLPLFYTCPAINFNCTSKQMKGAVNQRVFDVPATGGFVLTDWREQMAELFEPQEIACYHAPEEALDMARYYLAHPEERHNIATAARRRVLACHTWQHRLQTMLAHMRTIFGTHAPQAPKSAP
;
A
#
# COMPACT_ATOMS: atom_id res chain seq x y z
N MET A 1 -30.45 -1.59 39.43
CA MET A 1 -30.91 -2.36 38.27
C MET A 1 -31.04 -3.81 38.70
N SER A 2 -32.27 -4.32 38.90
CA SER A 2 -32.54 -5.68 39.39
C SER A 2 -32.12 -6.68 38.31
N ALA A 3 -31.33 -7.67 38.68
CA ALA A 3 -30.97 -8.80 37.87
C ALA A 3 -32.26 -9.57 37.50
N GLY A 4 -32.84 -9.30 36.33
CA GLY A 4 -33.97 -10.05 35.81
C GLY A 4 -33.52 -11.51 35.60
N SER A 5 -34.31 -12.46 36.16
CA SER A 5 -34.07 -13.89 35.96
C SER A 5 -34.05 -14.22 34.45
N ARG A 6 -33.04 -14.99 34.03
CA ARG A 6 -32.93 -15.44 32.62
C ARG A 6 -34.18 -16.23 32.21
N PRO A 7 -34.68 -16.07 30.97
CA PRO A 7 -35.81 -16.83 30.48
C PRO A 7 -35.46 -18.33 30.42
N VAL A 8 -36.40 -19.17 30.84
CA VAL A 8 -36.27 -20.63 30.76
C VAL A 8 -37.03 -21.14 29.54
N PHE A 9 -36.36 -21.95 28.74
CA PHE A 9 -36.92 -22.53 27.52
C PHE A 9 -37.27 -24.01 27.76
N THR A 10 -38.50 -24.39 27.45
CA THR A 10 -38.96 -25.76 27.57
C THR A 10 -39.45 -26.27 26.22
N ALA A 11 -38.81 -27.32 25.68
CA ALA A 11 -39.22 -27.98 24.45
C ALA A 11 -40.52 -28.76 24.66
N ILE A 12 -41.52 -28.49 23.83
CA ILE A 12 -42.78 -29.27 23.77
C ILE A 12 -42.59 -30.31 22.69
N ARG A 13 -42.65 -31.60 23.08
CA ARG A 13 -42.54 -32.71 22.16
C ARG A 13 -43.92 -33.37 21.97
N PRO A 14 -44.18 -34.01 20.81
CA PRO A 14 -45.44 -34.72 20.61
C PRO A 14 -45.58 -35.82 21.66
N THR A 15 -46.78 -35.96 22.22
CA THR A 15 -47.13 -37.03 23.11
C THR A 15 -47.23 -38.30 22.27
N VAL A 16 -46.22 -39.16 22.35
CA VAL A 16 -46.25 -40.45 21.65
C VAL A 16 -47.37 -41.32 22.24
N ARG A 17 -48.40 -41.62 21.44
CA ARG A 17 -49.39 -42.65 21.79
C ARG A 17 -48.65 -44.01 21.74
N PRO A 18 -48.77 -44.86 22.75
CA PRO A 18 -48.12 -46.17 22.72
C PRO A 18 -48.82 -47.03 21.66
N GLY A 19 -48.10 -47.37 20.59
CA GLY A 19 -48.66 -48.26 19.58
C GLY A 19 -47.96 -48.39 18.23
N LEU A 20 -46.86 -47.65 17.95
CA LEU A 20 -46.10 -47.86 16.71
C LEU A 20 -44.60 -47.83 17.06
N GLN A 21 -43.96 -49.01 16.91
CA GLN A 21 -42.51 -49.15 17.00
C GLN A 21 -41.85 -48.50 15.75
N ASP A 22 -41.43 -47.25 15.88
CA ASP A 22 -40.49 -46.68 14.94
C ASP A 22 -39.13 -46.56 15.67
N SER A 23 -38.13 -47.24 15.18
CA SER A 23 -36.84 -47.51 15.80
C SER A 23 -35.84 -46.34 15.73
N ARG A 24 -36.32 -45.09 15.67
CA ARG A 24 -35.45 -43.89 15.72
C ARG A 24 -35.39 -43.34 17.15
N PRO A 25 -34.22 -42.97 17.65
CA PRO A 25 -34.10 -42.40 18.99
C PRO A 25 -34.89 -41.08 19.06
N ILE A 26 -35.87 -40.99 19.95
CA ILE A 26 -36.80 -39.87 20.19
C ILE A 26 -36.06 -38.55 20.51
N SER A 27 -34.77 -38.59 20.78
CA SER A 27 -33.94 -37.46 21.15
C SER A 27 -33.56 -36.51 19.98
N LEU A 28 -33.78 -36.90 18.71
CA LEU A 28 -33.33 -36.17 17.53
C LEU A 28 -34.45 -35.47 16.73
N ALA A 29 -35.72 -35.69 17.07
CA ALA A 29 -36.81 -34.97 16.41
C ALA A 29 -36.90 -33.52 16.92
N PRO A 30 -37.05 -32.52 16.02
CA PRO A 30 -37.26 -31.13 16.45
C PRO A 30 -38.54 -31.04 17.30
N PRO A 31 -38.56 -30.16 18.35
CA PRO A 31 -39.78 -29.99 19.15
C PRO A 31 -40.90 -29.33 18.31
N ASP A 32 -42.16 -29.64 18.67
CA ASP A 32 -43.33 -29.04 17.99
C ASP A 32 -43.49 -27.56 18.32
N ASP A 33 -43.03 -27.14 19.49
CA ASP A 33 -43.07 -25.75 19.94
C ASP A 33 -42.09 -25.55 21.12
N ILE A 34 -41.82 -24.27 21.46
CA ILE A 34 -41.05 -23.89 22.63
C ILE A 34 -41.92 -23.03 23.56
N LEU A 35 -42.03 -23.44 24.81
CA LEU A 35 -42.61 -22.65 25.87
C LEU A 35 -41.51 -21.83 26.56
N VAL A 36 -41.70 -20.52 26.59
CA VAL A 36 -40.79 -19.59 27.28
C VAL A 36 -41.46 -19.12 28.56
N ARG A 37 -40.71 -19.20 29.66
CA ARG A 37 -41.07 -18.67 30.96
C ARG A 37 -40.03 -17.65 31.42
N SER A 38 -40.49 -16.44 31.70
CA SER A 38 -39.70 -15.42 32.39
C SER A 38 -40.45 -15.03 33.67
N ALA A 39 -39.84 -14.23 34.53
CA ALA A 39 -40.45 -13.78 35.79
C ALA A 39 -41.82 -13.09 35.59
N GLU A 40 -42.05 -12.48 34.46
CA GLU A 40 -43.25 -11.66 34.18
C GLU A 40 -44.17 -12.25 33.11
N ARG A 41 -43.72 -13.19 32.28
CA ARG A 41 -44.44 -13.66 31.09
C ARG A 41 -44.21 -15.12 30.77
N GLN A 42 -45.30 -15.74 30.29
CA GLN A 42 -45.24 -17.06 29.69
C GLN A 42 -45.86 -17.01 28.29
N PHE A 43 -45.15 -17.52 27.27
CA PHE A 43 -45.66 -17.54 25.91
C PHE A 43 -44.98 -18.63 25.07
N TYR A 44 -45.65 -19.00 23.98
CA TYR A 44 -45.18 -20.00 23.03
C TYR A 44 -44.49 -19.34 21.83
N MET A 45 -43.54 -20.07 21.24
CA MET A 45 -42.81 -19.60 20.06
C MET A 45 -43.72 -19.57 18.83
N LEU A 46 -44.43 -20.65 18.54
CA LEU A 46 -45.24 -20.80 17.35
C LEU A 46 -46.75 -20.58 17.62
N ARG A 47 -47.26 -20.93 18.79
CA ARG A 47 -48.69 -20.83 19.07
C ARG A 47 -49.18 -19.41 19.42
N PRO A 48 -50.40 -19.01 18.96
CA PRO A 48 -51.17 -19.62 17.88
C PRO A 48 -50.55 -19.27 16.52
N GLY A 49 -50.73 -20.10 15.47
CA GLY A 49 -50.32 -19.82 14.09
C GLY A 49 -49.30 -20.76 13.49
N GLY A 50 -48.70 -21.66 14.29
CA GLY A 50 -47.80 -22.71 13.79
C GLY A 50 -46.54 -22.23 13.05
N PRO A 51 -45.98 -23.05 12.15
CA PRO A 51 -44.76 -22.73 11.39
C PRO A 51 -44.85 -21.45 10.55
N GLU A 52 -46.05 -21.05 10.14
CA GLU A 52 -46.28 -19.83 9.35
C GLU A 52 -45.82 -18.55 10.06
N ARG A 53 -45.73 -18.55 11.39
CA ARG A 53 -45.20 -17.42 12.16
C ARG A 53 -43.69 -17.15 11.90
N GLU A 54 -42.96 -18.18 11.52
CA GLU A 54 -41.57 -18.01 11.10
C GLU A 54 -41.49 -17.73 9.59
N THR A 55 -42.21 -18.49 8.76
CA THR A 55 -42.07 -18.42 7.30
C THR A 55 -42.62 -17.15 6.69
N SER A 56 -43.68 -16.57 7.30
CA SER A 56 -44.27 -15.32 6.83
C SER A 56 -43.30 -14.15 6.71
N VAL A 57 -42.24 -14.13 7.53
CA VAL A 57 -41.21 -13.09 7.44
C VAL A 57 -40.42 -13.20 6.14
N ILE A 58 -40.18 -14.42 5.66
CA ILE A 58 -39.49 -14.68 4.39
C ILE A 58 -40.36 -14.31 3.21
N ASP A 59 -41.65 -14.67 3.29
CA ASP A 59 -42.64 -14.36 2.23
C ASP A 59 -42.91 -12.86 2.12
N ALA A 60 -42.95 -12.14 3.23
CA ALA A 60 -43.07 -10.68 3.26
C ALA A 60 -41.86 -9.96 2.62
N GLN A 61 -40.69 -10.60 2.54
CA GLN A 61 -39.48 -10.03 1.95
C GLN A 61 -39.11 -10.67 0.60
N ALA A 62 -40.03 -11.41 -0.04
CA ALA A 62 -39.76 -12.14 -1.28
C ALA A 62 -39.19 -11.25 -2.40
N GLN A 63 -39.71 -10.01 -2.57
CA GLN A 63 -39.19 -9.08 -3.58
C GLN A 63 -37.76 -8.61 -3.29
N ALA A 64 -37.43 -8.39 -2.02
CA ALA A 64 -36.10 -7.99 -1.62
C ALA A 64 -35.09 -9.14 -1.77
N LEU A 65 -35.50 -10.39 -1.50
CA LEU A 65 -34.70 -11.59 -1.66
C LEU A 65 -34.37 -11.93 -3.13
N ASN A 66 -35.13 -11.43 -4.09
CA ASN A 66 -34.88 -11.56 -5.52
C ASN A 66 -33.80 -10.59 -6.04
N ARG A 67 -33.35 -9.65 -5.21
CA ARG A 67 -32.22 -8.76 -5.53
C ARG A 67 -30.94 -9.28 -4.88
N PRO A 68 -29.78 -8.94 -5.44
CA PRO A 68 -28.50 -9.29 -4.79
C PRO A 68 -28.45 -8.72 -3.37
N CYS A 69 -28.52 -9.59 -2.37
CA CYS A 69 -28.46 -9.24 -0.94
C CYS A 69 -27.90 -10.40 -0.11
N LEU A 70 -27.53 -10.08 1.12
CA LEU A 70 -27.08 -11.02 2.16
C LEU A 70 -28.15 -11.11 3.24
N PRO A 71 -28.97 -12.16 3.25
CA PRO A 71 -30.00 -12.34 4.27
C PRO A 71 -29.39 -12.54 5.66
N VAL A 72 -29.90 -11.82 6.66
CA VAL A 72 -29.52 -11.93 8.07
C VAL A 72 -30.77 -12.30 8.87
N LEU A 73 -30.89 -13.57 9.24
CA LEU A 73 -32.01 -14.04 10.06
C LEU A 73 -31.73 -13.74 11.54
N LEU A 74 -32.58 -12.91 12.14
CA LEU A 74 -32.49 -12.55 13.56
C LEU A 74 -33.35 -13.53 14.37
N GLY A 75 -32.64 -14.54 14.91
CA GLY A 75 -33.21 -15.68 15.60
C GLY A 75 -33.33 -16.91 14.69
N CYS A 76 -33.02 -18.06 15.22
CA CYS A 76 -33.03 -19.35 14.51
C CYS A 76 -34.41 -20.04 14.56
N GLY A 77 -35.18 -19.77 15.60
CA GLY A 77 -36.51 -20.36 15.82
C GLY A 77 -36.46 -21.89 15.90
N LEU A 78 -37.49 -22.54 15.36
CA LEU A 78 -37.52 -23.99 15.12
C LEU A 78 -36.99 -24.36 13.73
N GLY A 79 -36.44 -23.37 13.01
CA GLY A 79 -35.75 -23.56 11.73
C GLY A 79 -36.63 -23.57 10.50
N TYR A 80 -37.94 -23.28 10.60
CA TYR A 80 -38.81 -23.24 9.44
C TYR A 80 -38.44 -22.08 8.51
N ALA A 81 -38.18 -20.90 9.07
CA ALA A 81 -37.71 -19.76 8.29
C ALA A 81 -36.34 -20.02 7.64
N LEU A 82 -35.40 -20.59 8.37
CA LEU A 82 -34.06 -20.88 7.85
C LEU A 82 -34.11 -21.89 6.69
N ARG A 83 -34.89 -22.98 6.83
CA ARG A 83 -35.05 -23.99 5.77
C ARG A 83 -35.70 -23.38 4.52
N LEU A 84 -36.74 -22.57 4.68
CA LEU A 84 -37.38 -21.87 3.56
C LEU A 84 -36.40 -20.90 2.88
N LEU A 85 -35.63 -20.17 3.66
CA LEU A 85 -34.63 -19.22 3.14
C LEU A 85 -33.54 -19.94 2.35
N LEU A 86 -33.05 -21.08 2.86
CA LEU A 86 -32.05 -21.93 2.17
C LEU A 86 -32.55 -22.51 0.84
N GLN A 87 -33.88 -22.67 0.67
CA GLN A 87 -34.51 -23.09 -0.59
C GLN A 87 -34.64 -21.91 -1.58
N LYS A 88 -34.98 -20.72 -1.09
CA LYS A 88 -35.23 -19.53 -1.93
C LYS A 88 -33.94 -18.82 -2.37
N VAL A 89 -32.86 -18.91 -1.59
CA VAL A 89 -31.61 -18.19 -1.84
C VAL A 89 -30.49 -19.20 -2.06
N SER A 90 -29.70 -19.02 -3.14
CA SER A 90 -28.55 -19.86 -3.44
C SER A 90 -27.25 -19.42 -2.73
N GLY A 91 -27.18 -18.15 -2.31
CA GLY A 91 -26.03 -17.51 -1.67
C GLY A 91 -25.87 -17.83 -0.17
N PRO A 92 -24.89 -17.24 0.49
CA PRO A 92 -24.65 -17.37 1.92
C PRO A 92 -25.72 -16.64 2.74
N ILE A 93 -26.00 -17.14 3.95
CA ILE A 93 -27.01 -16.63 4.88
C ILE A 93 -26.33 -16.46 6.25
N ALA A 94 -26.62 -15.36 6.97
CA ALA A 94 -26.23 -15.24 8.37
C ALA A 94 -27.43 -15.52 9.29
N VAL A 95 -27.17 -16.13 10.44
CA VAL A 95 -28.12 -16.35 11.53
C VAL A 95 -27.55 -15.77 12.81
N VAL A 96 -28.28 -14.87 13.44
CA VAL A 96 -27.90 -14.26 14.73
C VAL A 96 -28.80 -14.83 15.82
N GLU A 97 -28.22 -15.60 16.75
CA GLU A 97 -28.92 -16.21 17.86
C GLU A 97 -28.13 -15.99 19.16
N LYS A 98 -28.66 -15.14 20.01
CA LYS A 98 -27.99 -14.84 21.28
C LYS A 98 -28.33 -15.85 22.41
N GLU A 99 -29.46 -16.59 22.24
CA GLU A 99 -30.00 -17.48 23.26
C GLU A 99 -29.40 -18.89 23.10
N ALA A 100 -28.24 -19.14 23.70
CA ALA A 100 -27.54 -20.42 23.61
C ALA A 100 -28.39 -21.61 24.11
N ASP A 101 -29.17 -21.39 25.18
CA ASP A 101 -30.06 -22.42 25.74
C ASP A 101 -31.19 -22.77 24.76
N LEU A 102 -31.72 -21.81 24.02
CA LEU A 102 -32.72 -22.02 23.00
C LEU A 102 -32.17 -22.83 21.83
N GLN A 103 -30.96 -22.48 21.39
CA GLN A 103 -30.26 -23.23 20.35
C GLN A 103 -30.02 -24.70 20.76
N ALA A 104 -29.61 -24.93 22.01
CA ALA A 104 -29.43 -26.28 22.55
C ALA A 104 -30.75 -27.08 22.54
N CYS A 105 -31.89 -26.43 22.81
CA CYS A 105 -33.21 -27.06 22.77
C CYS A 105 -33.68 -27.42 21.35
N THR A 106 -33.39 -26.55 20.35
CA THR A 106 -33.94 -26.66 18.99
C THR A 106 -33.05 -27.46 18.05
N GLN A 107 -31.74 -27.46 18.29
CA GLN A 107 -30.71 -28.15 17.49
C GLN A 107 -30.82 -27.88 15.97
N VAL A 108 -31.32 -26.74 15.53
CA VAL A 108 -31.65 -26.42 14.13
C VAL A 108 -30.45 -26.59 13.22
N LEU A 109 -29.25 -26.11 13.64
CA LEU A 109 -28.04 -26.20 12.82
C LEU A 109 -27.54 -27.65 12.69
N ALA A 110 -27.70 -28.48 13.72
CA ALA A 110 -27.30 -29.90 13.68
C ALA A 110 -28.17 -30.71 12.72
N ALA A 111 -29.42 -30.27 12.51
CA ALA A 111 -30.40 -30.90 11.61
C ALA A 111 -30.23 -30.51 10.13
N LEU A 112 -29.34 -29.55 9.79
CA LEU A 112 -29.07 -29.16 8.40
C LEU A 112 -28.14 -30.17 7.72
N ALA A 113 -28.38 -30.39 6.42
CA ALA A 113 -27.43 -31.14 5.58
C ALA A 113 -26.07 -30.42 5.50
N PRO A 114 -24.94 -31.14 5.34
CA PRO A 114 -23.60 -30.53 5.31
C PRO A 114 -23.48 -29.38 4.32
N ALA A 115 -23.96 -29.54 3.09
CA ALA A 115 -23.93 -28.48 2.07
C ALA A 115 -24.78 -27.23 2.42
N GLN A 116 -25.85 -27.40 3.18
CA GLN A 116 -26.66 -26.29 3.68
C GLN A 116 -25.95 -25.58 4.83
N ARG A 117 -25.31 -26.32 5.70
CA ARG A 117 -24.59 -25.79 6.85
C ARG A 117 -23.38 -24.93 6.45
N GLU A 118 -22.66 -25.30 5.41
CA GLU A 118 -21.55 -24.52 4.85
C GLU A 118 -21.97 -23.12 4.36
N ARG A 119 -23.24 -22.96 3.99
CA ARG A 119 -23.80 -21.67 3.55
C ARG A 119 -24.26 -20.79 4.70
N VAL A 120 -24.27 -21.28 5.93
CA VAL A 120 -24.80 -20.57 7.09
C VAL A 120 -23.68 -20.06 7.98
N MET A 121 -23.51 -18.74 8.03
CA MET A 121 -22.72 -18.09 9.08
C MET A 121 -23.57 -17.97 10.34
N PHE A 122 -23.12 -18.55 11.44
CA PHE A 122 -23.80 -18.48 12.73
C PHE A 122 -23.08 -17.56 13.69
N VAL A 123 -23.81 -16.59 14.27
CA VAL A 123 -23.31 -15.60 15.22
C VAL A 123 -24.06 -15.75 16.53
N CYS A 124 -23.34 -16.09 17.61
CA CYS A 124 -23.91 -16.24 18.95
C CYS A 124 -23.18 -15.27 19.90
N GLU A 125 -23.65 -14.03 19.95
CA GLU A 125 -23.05 -12.95 20.73
C GLU A 125 -24.09 -12.17 21.53
N GLN A 126 -23.74 -11.79 22.76
CA GLN A 126 -24.60 -10.99 23.64
C GLN A 126 -24.51 -9.48 23.35
N ASP A 127 -23.40 -9.03 22.80
CA ASP A 127 -23.17 -7.63 22.45
C ASP A 127 -23.49 -7.38 20.97
N SER A 128 -24.48 -6.51 20.72
CA SER A 128 -24.89 -6.13 19.37
C SER A 128 -23.79 -5.47 18.56
N ALA A 129 -22.85 -4.76 19.18
CA ALA A 129 -21.71 -4.16 18.49
C ALA A 129 -20.77 -5.23 17.92
N GLN A 130 -20.54 -6.34 18.66
CA GLN A 130 -19.74 -7.47 18.15
C GLN A 130 -20.47 -8.19 17.01
N VAL A 131 -21.79 -8.35 17.08
CA VAL A 131 -22.60 -8.90 15.98
C VAL A 131 -22.44 -8.07 14.72
N LEU A 132 -22.60 -6.75 14.82
CA LEU A 132 -22.46 -5.84 13.69
C LEU A 132 -21.06 -5.89 13.09
N LYS A 133 -20.01 -5.98 13.91
CA LYS A 133 -18.63 -6.14 13.48
C LYS A 133 -18.45 -7.43 12.67
N GLN A 134 -18.95 -8.56 13.17
CA GLN A 134 -18.86 -9.85 12.48
C GLN A 134 -19.66 -9.85 11.17
N LEU A 135 -20.88 -9.29 11.18
CA LEU A 135 -21.70 -9.17 9.97
C LEU A 135 -21.06 -8.25 8.93
N THR A 136 -20.42 -7.16 9.34
CA THR A 136 -19.69 -6.26 8.43
C THR A 136 -18.50 -6.98 7.79
N GLN A 137 -17.71 -7.72 8.57
CA GLN A 137 -16.60 -8.53 8.04
C GLN A 137 -17.08 -9.58 7.05
N TRP A 138 -18.20 -10.24 7.36
CA TRP A 138 -18.83 -11.22 6.46
C TRP A 138 -19.38 -10.56 5.18
N GLN A 139 -20.00 -9.39 5.30
CA GLN A 139 -20.46 -8.58 4.17
C GLN A 139 -19.31 -8.25 3.22
N MET A 140 -18.17 -7.83 3.75
CA MET A 140 -16.98 -7.52 2.94
C MET A 140 -16.45 -8.73 2.18
N LYS A 141 -16.45 -9.92 2.82
CA LYS A 141 -16.06 -11.19 2.15
C LYS A 141 -17.04 -11.60 1.04
N ASN A 142 -18.26 -11.08 1.07
CA ASN A 142 -19.30 -11.36 0.09
C ASN A 142 -19.60 -10.13 -0.80
N ALA A 143 -18.55 -9.52 -1.31
CA ALA A 143 -18.57 -8.42 -2.27
C ALA A 143 -19.33 -7.16 -1.80
N GLY A 144 -19.51 -6.97 -0.48
CA GLY A 144 -20.20 -5.81 0.09
C GLY A 144 -21.69 -5.73 -0.23
N LEU A 145 -22.34 -6.85 -0.56
CA LEU A 145 -23.77 -6.88 -0.84
C LEU A 145 -24.60 -6.36 0.36
N PRO A 146 -25.74 -5.70 0.13
CA PRO A 146 -26.57 -5.17 1.21
C PRO A 146 -27.04 -6.26 2.17
N LEU A 147 -26.95 -5.99 3.48
CA LEU A 147 -27.49 -6.88 4.51
C LEU A 147 -29.02 -6.71 4.57
N LEU A 148 -29.77 -7.82 4.46
CA LEU A 148 -31.23 -7.84 4.56
C LEU A 148 -31.66 -8.48 5.90
N PRO A 149 -32.05 -7.69 6.92
CA PRO A 149 -32.48 -8.25 8.20
C PRO A 149 -33.89 -8.86 8.14
N LEU A 150 -34.00 -10.09 8.61
CA LEU A 150 -35.21 -10.89 8.68
C LEU A 150 -35.46 -11.24 10.14
N ALA A 151 -36.22 -10.42 10.86
CA ALA A 151 -36.44 -10.61 12.28
C ALA A 151 -37.70 -11.46 12.55
N LEU A 152 -37.51 -12.59 13.24
CA LEU A 152 -38.65 -13.44 13.63
C LEU A 152 -39.44 -12.76 14.76
N PRO A 153 -40.82 -12.74 14.66
CA PRO A 153 -41.67 -12.06 15.62
C PRO A 153 -41.52 -12.53 17.06
N PHE A 154 -41.13 -13.80 17.26
CA PHE A 154 -40.83 -14.35 18.57
C PHE A 154 -39.68 -13.60 19.25
N TYR A 155 -38.56 -13.39 18.54
CA TYR A 155 -37.37 -12.76 19.10
C TYR A 155 -37.55 -11.25 19.36
N LEU A 156 -38.38 -10.59 18.56
CA LEU A 156 -38.78 -9.19 18.81
C LEU A 156 -39.63 -9.05 20.09
N ARG A 157 -40.34 -10.13 20.49
CA ARG A 157 -41.08 -10.17 21.78
C ARG A 157 -40.18 -10.61 22.92
N LEU A 158 -39.23 -11.50 22.67
CA LEU A 158 -38.29 -12.03 23.66
C LEU A 158 -37.34 -10.93 24.16
N ASP A 159 -36.66 -10.25 23.24
CA ASP A 159 -35.80 -9.12 23.55
C ASP A 159 -35.84 -8.06 22.44
N ARG A 160 -36.75 -7.11 22.60
CA ARG A 160 -36.94 -6.01 21.64
C ARG A 160 -35.76 -5.06 21.61
N THR A 161 -35.04 -4.90 22.70
CA THR A 161 -33.87 -4.01 22.77
C THR A 161 -32.75 -4.55 21.91
N TYR A 162 -32.44 -5.80 22.05
CA TYR A 162 -31.38 -6.45 21.27
C TYR A 162 -31.78 -6.72 19.82
N TYR A 163 -32.79 -7.56 19.57
CA TYR A 163 -33.16 -7.96 18.21
C TYR A 163 -33.81 -6.83 17.41
N GLY A 164 -34.63 -6.02 18.05
CA GLY A 164 -35.21 -4.85 17.43
C GLY A 164 -34.20 -3.71 17.22
N GLY A 165 -33.19 -3.60 18.06
CA GLY A 165 -32.03 -2.73 17.88
C GLY A 165 -31.24 -3.12 16.64
N LEU A 166 -30.80 -4.38 16.56
CA LEU A 166 -30.08 -4.93 15.42
C LEU A 166 -30.88 -4.79 14.11
N GLN A 167 -32.18 -5.08 14.13
CA GLN A 167 -33.02 -4.92 12.94
C GLN A 167 -33.00 -3.47 12.43
N ARG A 168 -33.16 -2.49 13.31
CA ARG A 168 -33.14 -1.06 12.92
C ARG A 168 -31.78 -0.63 12.38
N GLU A 169 -30.69 -1.05 13.02
CA GLU A 169 -29.34 -0.70 12.59
C GLU A 169 -28.99 -1.33 11.23
N LEU A 170 -29.36 -2.60 11.02
CA LEU A 170 -29.18 -3.26 9.74
C LEU A 170 -30.06 -2.66 8.63
N GLN A 171 -31.33 -2.27 8.94
CA GLN A 171 -32.19 -1.57 8.00
C GLN A 171 -31.65 -0.18 7.65
N ALA A 172 -31.15 0.56 8.62
CA ALA A 172 -30.51 1.85 8.39
C ALA A 172 -29.25 1.71 7.54
N SER A 173 -28.45 0.65 7.78
CA SER A 173 -27.27 0.32 6.95
C SER A 173 -27.68 -0.06 5.52
N ALA A 174 -28.75 -0.83 5.33
CA ALA A 174 -29.23 -1.22 4.00
C ALA A 174 -29.79 -0.05 3.18
N SER A 175 -30.36 0.96 3.86
CA SER A 175 -30.81 2.20 3.22
C SER A 175 -29.68 3.21 2.98
N PHE A 176 -28.49 2.96 3.54
CA PHE A 176 -27.33 3.81 3.40
C PHE A 176 -26.55 3.41 2.15
N ASP A 177 -26.70 4.18 1.08
CA ASP A 177 -25.86 4.06 -0.11
C ASP A 177 -24.43 4.54 0.20
N PHE A 178 -23.66 3.65 0.81
CA PHE A 178 -22.26 3.91 1.13
C PHE A 178 -21.47 4.27 -0.12
N TRP A 179 -21.61 3.45 -1.18
CA TRP A 179 -20.79 3.60 -2.39
C TRP A 179 -21.14 4.89 -3.15
N GLY A 180 -22.43 5.21 -3.30
CA GLY A 180 -22.85 6.45 -3.94
C GLY A 180 -22.42 7.71 -3.17
N ARG A 181 -22.39 7.64 -1.84
CA ARG A 181 -21.90 8.75 -1.00
C ARG A 181 -20.37 8.86 -0.97
N ALA A 182 -19.68 7.75 -1.00
CA ALA A 182 -18.21 7.69 -0.99
C ALA A 182 -17.63 7.97 -2.38
N ALA A 183 -18.30 7.56 -3.45
CA ALA A 183 -17.95 7.86 -4.84
C ALA A 183 -18.32 9.31 -5.20
N ALA A 184 -17.77 10.29 -4.50
CA ALA A 184 -18.00 11.70 -4.79
C ALA A 184 -17.16 12.14 -5.99
N PRO A 185 -17.65 13.09 -6.82
CA PRO A 185 -16.84 13.72 -7.86
C PRO A 185 -15.57 14.33 -7.26
N ARG A 186 -14.44 14.19 -7.94
CA ARG A 186 -13.12 14.61 -7.47
C ARG A 186 -12.72 15.96 -8.06
N PHE A 187 -11.86 16.69 -7.34
CA PHE A 187 -11.29 17.98 -7.75
C PHE A 187 -12.33 19.09 -8.09
N LEU A 188 -13.53 19.01 -7.54
CA LEU A 188 -14.56 20.04 -7.74
C LEU A 188 -14.35 21.28 -6.86
N GLN A 189 -13.69 21.11 -5.71
CA GLN A 189 -13.48 22.20 -4.78
C GLN A 189 -12.19 22.96 -5.13
N SER A 190 -12.13 24.24 -4.76
CA SER A 190 -10.94 25.08 -4.93
C SER A 190 -9.75 24.55 -4.10
N GLN A 191 -10.05 24.05 -2.89
CA GLN A 191 -9.05 23.43 -2.02
C GLN A 191 -8.98 21.93 -2.27
N THR A 192 -7.84 21.46 -2.77
CA THR A 192 -7.58 20.03 -2.97
C THR A 192 -7.41 19.31 -1.63
N ARG A 193 -7.94 18.10 -1.54
CA ARG A 193 -7.87 17.21 -0.37
C ARG A 193 -7.12 15.94 -0.74
N VAL A 194 -6.06 15.64 -0.03
CA VAL A 194 -5.18 14.51 -0.32
C VAL A 194 -5.15 13.52 0.82
N LEU A 195 -5.24 12.24 0.52
CA LEU A 195 -5.02 11.16 1.47
C LEU A 195 -3.64 10.55 1.25
N LEU A 196 -2.73 10.73 2.20
CA LEU A 196 -1.38 10.17 2.14
C LEU A 196 -1.37 8.74 2.72
N LEU A 197 -1.03 7.75 1.89
CA LEU A 197 -0.85 6.36 2.32
C LEU A 197 0.63 6.15 2.64
N THR A 198 0.94 5.78 3.88
CA THR A 198 2.33 5.72 4.34
C THR A 198 2.60 4.57 5.31
N SER A 199 3.83 4.02 5.29
CA SER A 199 4.36 3.08 6.28
C SER A 199 5.61 3.65 6.98
N LYS A 200 5.64 4.95 7.28
CA LYS A 200 6.79 5.66 7.85
C LYS A 200 8.02 5.74 6.93
N TYR A 201 7.79 5.74 5.62
CA TYR A 201 8.87 5.87 4.65
C TYR A 201 9.49 7.29 4.68
N PHE A 202 10.82 7.38 4.47
CA PHE A 202 11.47 8.66 4.29
C PHE A 202 10.89 9.36 3.04
N LEU A 203 10.97 10.68 2.92
CA LEU A 203 10.32 11.53 1.92
C LEU A 203 8.80 11.74 2.10
N MET A 204 8.12 10.99 2.96
CA MET A 204 6.71 11.28 3.27
C MET A 204 6.57 12.59 4.05
N GLY A 205 7.54 12.91 4.90
CA GLY A 205 7.59 14.20 5.63
C GLY A 205 7.74 15.39 4.71
N GLU A 206 8.42 15.23 3.58
CA GLU A 206 8.57 16.26 2.54
C GLU A 206 7.24 16.52 1.82
N LEU A 207 6.49 15.44 1.49
CA LEU A 207 5.13 15.56 0.94
C LEU A 207 4.19 16.25 1.92
N GLU A 208 4.24 15.88 3.20
CA GLU A 208 3.46 16.52 4.25
C GLU A 208 3.78 18.01 4.37
N ASN A 209 5.08 18.37 4.35
CA ASN A 209 5.52 19.76 4.38
C ASN A 209 5.05 20.52 3.13
N ALA A 210 5.13 19.91 1.95
CA ALA A 210 4.63 20.50 0.71
C ALA A 210 3.11 20.75 0.77
N CYS A 211 2.32 19.79 1.30
CA CYS A 211 0.88 20.00 1.51
C CYS A 211 0.59 21.21 2.39
N ARG A 212 1.30 21.34 3.52
CA ARG A 212 1.15 22.49 4.44
C ARG A 212 1.49 23.81 3.76
N LYS A 213 2.60 23.87 3.03
CA LYS A 213 3.06 25.07 2.30
C LYS A 213 2.10 25.52 1.20
N LEU A 214 1.48 24.57 0.52
CA LEU A 214 0.52 24.82 -0.56
C LEU A 214 -0.93 24.97 -0.07
N ASN A 215 -1.15 24.97 1.24
CA ASN A 215 -2.48 25.00 1.85
C ASN A 215 -3.41 23.90 1.30
N ILE A 216 -2.84 22.73 1.04
CA ILE A 216 -3.58 21.53 0.62
C ILE A 216 -4.03 20.80 1.88
N ALA A 217 -5.33 20.52 1.98
CA ALA A 217 -5.85 19.72 3.07
C ALA A 217 -5.39 18.26 2.91
N TYR A 218 -4.82 17.67 3.95
CA TYR A 218 -4.35 16.30 3.89
C TYR A 218 -4.65 15.53 5.17
N LYS A 219 -4.77 14.21 5.02
CA LYS A 219 -4.77 13.24 6.12
C LYS A 219 -3.84 12.10 5.80
N MET A 220 -3.37 11.41 6.85
CA MET A 220 -2.46 10.27 6.71
C MET A 220 -3.16 8.99 7.16
N VAL A 221 -3.11 7.97 6.30
CA VAL A 221 -3.50 6.61 6.65
C VAL A 221 -2.24 5.77 6.73
N VAL A 222 -1.89 5.37 7.96
CA VAL A 222 -0.69 4.57 8.21
C VAL A 222 -0.99 3.11 7.90
N VAL A 223 -0.17 2.53 7.03
CA VAL A 223 -0.13 1.09 6.76
C VAL A 223 0.80 0.47 7.79
N GLY A 224 0.31 -0.44 8.62
CA GLY A 224 1.12 -1.14 9.62
C GLY A 224 2.13 -2.09 8.96
N ASP A 225 3.26 -2.33 9.65
CA ASP A 225 4.27 -3.29 9.19
C ASP A 225 3.64 -4.70 9.04
N GLY A 226 3.69 -5.25 7.83
CA GLY A 226 3.22 -6.60 7.51
C GLY A 226 1.71 -6.76 7.30
N SER A 227 0.91 -5.70 7.25
CA SER A 227 -0.54 -5.78 7.16
C SER A 227 -1.16 -4.92 6.06
N VAL A 228 -0.63 -5.02 4.85
CA VAL A 228 -1.34 -4.55 3.66
C VAL A 228 -2.65 -5.32 3.57
N GLY A 229 -3.79 -4.62 3.50
CA GLY A 229 -5.13 -5.25 3.49
C GLY A 229 -5.71 -5.61 4.86
N CYS A 230 -5.11 -5.18 5.99
CA CYS A 230 -5.72 -5.38 7.30
C CYS A 230 -7.03 -4.61 7.45
N ALA A 231 -7.95 -5.18 8.23
CA ALA A 231 -9.28 -4.60 8.48
C ALA A 231 -9.22 -3.15 8.97
N ASP A 232 -8.22 -2.80 9.79
CA ASP A 232 -8.06 -1.45 10.31
C ASP A 232 -7.64 -0.43 9.24
N PHE A 233 -6.77 -0.81 8.31
CA PHE A 233 -6.39 0.04 7.17
C PHE A 233 -7.61 0.32 6.28
N VAL A 234 -8.33 -0.75 5.90
CA VAL A 234 -9.55 -0.64 5.07
C VAL A 234 -10.59 0.22 5.77
N ARG A 235 -10.85 0.00 7.06
CA ARG A 235 -11.79 0.79 7.85
C ARG A 235 -11.44 2.28 7.83
N ARG A 236 -10.17 2.63 8.12
CA ARG A 236 -9.71 4.03 8.09
C ARG A 236 -9.84 4.66 6.70
N LEU A 237 -9.48 3.93 5.66
CA LEU A 237 -9.63 4.41 4.28
C LEU A 237 -11.10 4.73 3.96
N LEU A 238 -12.03 3.85 4.34
CA LEU A 238 -13.46 4.04 4.12
C LEU A 238 -14.02 5.20 4.96
N GLU A 239 -13.62 5.32 6.22
CA GLU A 239 -13.99 6.44 7.09
C GLU A 239 -13.55 7.79 6.49
N GLU A 240 -12.32 7.86 5.98
CA GLU A 240 -11.79 9.08 5.38
C GLU A 240 -12.43 9.35 4.00
N ALA A 241 -12.75 8.32 3.22
CA ALA A 241 -13.48 8.49 1.97
C ALA A 241 -14.85 9.17 2.17
N LEU A 242 -15.54 8.83 3.28
CA LEU A 242 -16.85 9.41 3.62
C LEU A 242 -16.75 10.78 4.27
N THR A 243 -15.85 10.96 5.21
CA THR A 243 -15.80 12.14 6.09
C THR A 243 -14.93 13.25 5.54
N PHE A 244 -13.71 12.91 5.12
CA PHE A 244 -12.75 13.84 4.57
C PHE A 244 -12.96 14.09 3.08
N LYS A 245 -13.49 13.09 2.34
CA LYS A 245 -13.77 13.13 0.89
C LYS A 245 -12.54 13.59 0.09
N PRO A 246 -11.45 12.82 0.12
CA PRO A 246 -10.21 13.18 -0.58
C PRO A 246 -10.42 13.21 -2.09
N ASP A 247 -9.71 14.09 -2.78
CA ASP A 247 -9.69 14.14 -4.25
C ASP A 247 -8.83 13.02 -4.84
N CYS A 248 -7.76 12.64 -4.15
CA CYS A 248 -6.89 11.52 -4.53
C CYS A 248 -6.16 10.95 -3.31
N CYS A 249 -5.68 9.71 -3.46
CA CYS A 249 -4.67 9.13 -2.61
C CYS A 249 -3.28 9.35 -3.22
N ILE A 250 -2.25 9.55 -2.38
CA ILE A 250 -0.84 9.60 -2.81
C ILE A 250 -0.05 8.59 -1.99
N THR A 251 0.80 7.81 -2.68
CA THR A 251 1.77 6.92 -2.05
C THR A 251 3.13 6.99 -2.75
N LEU A 252 4.17 6.54 -2.05
CA LEU A 252 5.53 6.39 -2.60
C LEU A 252 5.81 4.90 -2.83
N ASN A 253 6.42 4.55 -3.99
CA ASN A 253 6.83 3.18 -4.33
C ASN A 253 5.74 2.10 -4.14
N HIS A 254 4.47 2.40 -4.46
CA HIS A 254 3.31 1.50 -4.26
C HIS A 254 3.09 1.06 -2.80
N MET A 255 3.61 1.82 -1.84
CA MET A 255 3.48 1.48 -0.44
C MET A 255 2.01 1.44 0.00
N GLY A 256 1.62 0.34 0.66
CA GLY A 256 0.23 0.11 1.05
C GLY A 256 -0.66 -0.48 -0.05
N VAL A 257 -0.14 -0.68 -1.25
CA VAL A 257 -0.83 -1.42 -2.33
C VAL A 257 -0.53 -2.92 -2.17
N ASP A 258 -1.58 -3.74 -2.17
CA ASP A 258 -1.47 -5.19 -2.11
C ASP A 258 -1.26 -5.79 -3.52
N VAL A 259 -0.52 -6.88 -3.61
CA VAL A 259 -0.21 -7.54 -4.89
C VAL A 259 -1.42 -8.26 -5.51
N GLU A 260 -2.44 -8.57 -4.72
CA GLU A 260 -3.69 -9.18 -5.15
C GLU A 260 -4.63 -8.18 -5.85
N GLY A 261 -4.43 -6.87 -5.69
CA GLY A 261 -5.22 -5.81 -6.30
C GLY A 261 -6.49 -5.44 -5.54
N VAL A 262 -6.67 -5.92 -4.31
CA VAL A 262 -7.87 -5.65 -3.49
C VAL A 262 -8.04 -4.15 -3.21
N LEU A 263 -6.93 -3.44 -2.92
CA LEU A 263 -6.97 -1.99 -2.74
C LEU A 263 -7.39 -1.28 -4.02
N MET A 264 -6.91 -1.73 -5.17
CA MET A 264 -7.27 -1.12 -6.47
C MET A 264 -8.75 -1.27 -6.77
N ASP A 265 -9.34 -2.44 -6.52
CA ASP A 265 -10.78 -2.67 -6.65
C ASP A 265 -11.58 -1.78 -5.70
N LEU A 266 -11.12 -1.63 -4.47
CA LEU A 266 -11.74 -0.75 -3.48
C LEU A 266 -11.70 0.71 -3.93
N LEU A 267 -10.54 1.20 -4.37
CA LEU A 267 -10.38 2.57 -4.87
C LEU A 267 -11.21 2.83 -6.13
N ALA A 268 -11.31 1.85 -7.04
CA ALA A 268 -12.16 1.95 -8.23
C ALA A 268 -13.65 2.09 -7.86
N ARG A 269 -14.13 1.29 -6.88
CA ARG A 269 -15.51 1.42 -6.37
C ARG A 269 -15.79 2.76 -5.69
N LEU A 270 -14.79 3.31 -5.00
CA LEU A 270 -14.86 4.63 -4.38
C LEU A 270 -14.70 5.76 -5.40
N GLN A 271 -14.38 5.44 -6.66
CA GLN A 271 -13.96 6.42 -7.67
C GLN A 271 -12.88 7.36 -7.13
N LEU A 272 -11.95 6.82 -6.34
CA LEU A 272 -10.88 7.55 -5.66
C LEU A 272 -9.55 7.23 -6.33
N PRO A 273 -8.97 8.16 -7.10
CA PRO A 273 -7.76 7.91 -7.83
C PRO A 273 -6.53 7.81 -6.92
N LEU A 274 -5.58 6.96 -7.32
CA LEU A 274 -4.29 6.77 -6.68
C LEU A 274 -3.18 7.39 -7.53
N ALA A 275 -2.40 8.31 -6.95
CA ALA A 275 -1.10 8.72 -7.47
C ALA A 275 -0.02 7.91 -6.75
N SER A 276 0.72 7.09 -7.48
CA SER A 276 1.86 6.38 -6.93
C SER A 276 3.16 6.92 -7.53
N TRP A 277 3.99 7.52 -6.68
CA TRP A 277 5.27 8.10 -7.13
C TRP A 277 6.43 7.17 -6.80
N PHE A 278 7.04 6.62 -7.85
CA PHE A 278 8.25 5.82 -7.72
C PHE A 278 9.46 6.76 -7.60
N VAL A 279 10.09 6.68 -6.45
CA VAL A 279 11.33 7.38 -6.07
C VAL A 279 12.52 6.41 -6.03
N ASP A 280 12.27 5.13 -6.30
CA ASP A 280 13.23 4.06 -6.60
C ASP A 280 12.90 3.46 -7.96
N ASN A 281 13.72 2.50 -8.43
CA ASN A 281 13.48 1.85 -9.72
C ASN A 281 12.19 1.00 -9.68
N PRO A 282 11.12 1.38 -10.41
CA PRO A 282 9.85 0.65 -10.40
C PRO A 282 9.98 -0.78 -10.92
N HIS A 283 10.90 -1.07 -11.84
CA HIS A 283 11.07 -2.40 -12.42
C HIS A 283 11.51 -3.46 -11.40
N LEU A 284 12.06 -3.04 -10.26
CA LEU A 284 12.41 -3.97 -9.18
C LEU A 284 11.20 -4.49 -8.39
N ILE A 285 10.02 -3.88 -8.58
CA ILE A 285 8.82 -4.25 -7.83
C ILE A 285 7.57 -4.37 -8.69
N ILE A 286 7.44 -3.63 -9.80
CA ILE A 286 6.19 -3.46 -10.54
C ILE A 286 5.63 -4.79 -11.10
N HIS A 287 6.49 -5.74 -11.42
CA HIS A 287 6.08 -7.06 -11.92
C HIS A 287 5.26 -7.85 -10.90
N LEU A 288 5.37 -7.54 -9.61
CA LEU A 288 4.55 -8.14 -8.56
C LEU A 288 3.12 -7.57 -8.58
N TYR A 289 2.93 -6.40 -9.18
CA TYR A 289 1.69 -5.62 -9.15
C TYR A 289 0.90 -5.67 -10.47
N ALA A 290 1.02 -6.74 -11.26
CA ALA A 290 0.31 -6.89 -12.52
C ALA A 290 -1.22 -6.81 -12.36
N ARG A 291 -1.76 -7.24 -11.21
CA ARG A 291 -3.19 -7.14 -10.87
C ARG A 291 -3.62 -5.75 -10.41
N CYS A 292 -2.67 -4.84 -10.23
CA CYS A 292 -2.94 -3.46 -9.76
C CYS A 292 -3.05 -2.46 -10.91
N VAL A 293 -2.97 -2.93 -12.17
CA VAL A 293 -3.23 -2.08 -13.34
C VAL A 293 -4.69 -1.64 -13.31
N SER A 294 -4.91 -0.34 -13.22
CA SER A 294 -6.25 0.24 -13.07
C SER A 294 -6.32 1.60 -13.75
N PRO A 295 -7.46 1.96 -14.39
CA PRO A 295 -7.67 3.30 -14.92
C PRO A 295 -7.76 4.37 -13.83
N TRP A 296 -7.90 3.97 -12.56
CA TRP A 296 -7.90 4.86 -11.40
C TRP A 296 -6.50 5.10 -10.81
N THR A 297 -5.44 4.59 -11.46
CA THR A 297 -4.05 4.74 -11.01
C THR A 297 -3.26 5.60 -11.98
N ALA A 298 -2.60 6.65 -11.46
CA ALA A 298 -1.57 7.39 -12.15
C ALA A 298 -0.20 7.10 -11.52
N LEU A 299 0.74 6.64 -12.33
CA LEU A 299 2.12 6.42 -11.92
C LEU A 299 2.96 7.67 -12.22
N PHE A 300 3.78 8.02 -11.26
CA PHE A 300 4.81 9.03 -11.42
C PHE A 300 6.16 8.36 -11.21
N THR A 301 7.11 8.62 -12.07
CA THR A 301 8.47 8.06 -11.97
C THR A 301 9.52 9.16 -12.05
N TRP A 302 10.52 9.08 -11.19
CA TRP A 302 11.60 10.04 -11.15
C TRP A 302 12.61 9.86 -12.30
N ASP A 303 12.50 8.78 -13.05
CA ASP A 303 13.29 8.49 -14.24
C ASP A 303 12.39 8.44 -15.49
N MET A 304 12.66 9.34 -16.45
CA MET A 304 11.93 9.43 -17.70
C MET A 304 11.98 8.13 -18.52
N ASP A 305 13.09 7.39 -18.42
CA ASP A 305 13.31 6.12 -19.14
C ASP A 305 12.27 5.05 -18.78
N ASN A 306 11.62 5.17 -17.63
CA ASN A 306 10.62 4.20 -17.20
C ASN A 306 9.20 4.48 -17.71
N VAL A 307 8.94 5.65 -18.32
CA VAL A 307 7.58 6.06 -18.67
C VAL A 307 6.96 5.10 -19.67
N ASP A 308 7.65 4.83 -20.78
CA ASP A 308 7.12 3.99 -21.85
C ASP A 308 7.03 2.52 -21.41
N THR A 309 8.03 2.02 -20.71
CA THR A 309 8.01 0.64 -20.22
C THR A 309 6.89 0.37 -19.20
N LEU A 310 6.52 1.35 -18.39
CA LEU A 310 5.38 1.26 -17.47
C LEU A 310 4.04 1.35 -18.21
N ARG A 311 3.96 2.13 -19.30
CA ARG A 311 2.80 2.15 -20.20
C ARG A 311 2.63 0.81 -20.91
N ASP A 312 3.72 0.24 -21.43
CA ASP A 312 3.73 -1.07 -22.08
C ASP A 312 3.35 -2.19 -21.10
N PHE A 313 3.64 -2.02 -19.82
CA PHE A 313 3.19 -2.92 -18.76
C PHE A 313 1.66 -2.88 -18.54
N GLY A 314 0.99 -1.82 -19.02
CA GLY A 314 -0.46 -1.68 -19.02
C GLY A 314 -1.02 -0.51 -18.20
N PHE A 315 -0.19 0.29 -17.54
CA PHE A 315 -0.68 1.47 -16.81
C PHE A 315 -1.03 2.61 -17.78
N PRO A 316 -2.30 3.08 -17.82
CA PRO A 316 -2.73 4.08 -18.81
C PRO A 316 -2.19 5.49 -18.54
N HIS A 317 -1.87 5.79 -17.30
CA HIS A 317 -1.46 7.13 -16.86
C HIS A 317 -0.08 7.07 -16.20
N VAL A 318 0.96 7.36 -16.99
CA VAL A 318 2.36 7.35 -16.51
C VAL A 318 3.03 8.67 -16.87
N PHE A 319 3.67 9.30 -15.89
CA PHE A 319 4.29 10.63 -16.01
C PHE A 319 5.70 10.65 -15.42
N TYR A 320 6.57 11.41 -16.08
CA TYR A 320 7.85 11.78 -15.49
C TYR A 320 7.64 12.83 -14.40
N LEU A 321 8.23 12.58 -13.23
CA LEU A 321 8.23 13.52 -12.11
C LEU A 321 9.56 13.35 -11.35
N PRO A 322 10.57 14.19 -11.65
CA PRO A 322 11.88 14.08 -11.02
C PRO A 322 11.82 14.33 -9.52
N LEU A 323 12.86 13.93 -8.80
CA LEU A 323 13.01 14.23 -7.38
C LEU A 323 13.11 15.77 -7.15
N GLY A 324 13.06 16.19 -5.92
CA GLY A 324 13.14 17.59 -5.53
C GLY A 324 13.71 17.74 -4.13
N THR A 325 13.81 18.95 -3.62
CA THR A 325 14.28 19.22 -2.27
C THR A 325 13.21 19.87 -1.39
N ASP A 326 13.37 19.72 -0.07
CA ASP A 326 12.63 20.49 0.93
C ASP A 326 13.50 21.67 1.40
N PRO A 327 13.23 22.91 0.95
CA PRO A 327 14.06 24.07 1.28
C PRO A 327 13.98 24.50 2.75
N ASP A 328 13.01 24.04 3.52
CA ASP A 328 12.98 24.30 4.97
C ASP A 328 14.00 23.43 5.70
N ARG A 329 14.22 22.24 5.18
CA ARG A 329 15.15 21.26 5.72
C ARG A 329 16.57 21.47 5.18
N PHE A 330 16.70 21.54 3.86
CA PHE A 330 17.96 21.78 3.16
C PHE A 330 18.09 23.29 2.86
N SER A 331 18.57 24.00 3.84
CA SER A 331 18.81 25.46 3.78
C SER A 331 20.23 25.79 4.21
N PRO A 332 20.76 26.94 3.82
CA PRO A 332 22.10 27.38 4.24
C PRO A 332 22.22 27.41 5.77
N ARG A 333 23.27 26.74 6.27
CA ARG A 333 23.61 26.71 7.70
C ARG A 333 25.08 27.12 7.88
N SER A 334 25.42 27.66 9.04
CA SER A 334 26.80 28.02 9.32
C SER A 334 27.67 26.77 9.53
N PRO A 335 28.70 26.55 8.69
CA PRO A 335 29.64 25.44 8.91
C PRO A 335 30.42 25.55 10.22
N ALA A 336 30.40 26.73 10.87
CA ALA A 336 31.09 26.93 12.15
C ALA A 336 30.50 26.08 13.28
N SER A 337 29.20 25.73 13.20
CA SER A 337 28.53 24.86 14.17
C SER A 337 28.75 23.36 13.94
N ALA A 338 29.38 22.99 12.82
CA ALA A 338 29.60 21.59 12.48
C ALA A 338 30.81 20.98 13.21
N PRO A 339 30.81 19.67 13.48
CA PRO A 339 31.97 18.96 14.00
C PRO A 339 33.20 19.19 13.12
N ARG A 340 34.35 19.43 13.73
CA ARG A 340 35.62 19.63 13.00
C ARG A 340 35.96 18.51 12.02
N ALA A 341 35.55 17.28 12.35
CA ALA A 341 35.74 16.10 11.51
C ALA A 341 35.03 16.17 10.15
N TRP A 342 33.99 17.01 10.00
CA TRP A 342 33.24 17.20 8.76
C TRP A 342 33.89 18.16 7.77
N LYS A 343 34.82 19.00 8.21
CA LYS A 343 35.53 19.94 7.34
C LYS A 343 36.51 19.19 6.44
N THR A 344 36.35 19.38 5.14
CA THR A 344 37.15 18.71 4.10
C THR A 344 37.04 19.46 2.78
N ASP A 345 38.03 19.28 1.90
CA ASP A 345 37.98 19.80 0.54
C ASP A 345 36.94 19.05 -0.30
N VAL A 346 36.94 17.72 -0.24
CA VAL A 346 36.04 16.87 -1.01
C VAL A 346 35.34 15.86 -0.08
N ALA A 347 34.03 15.75 -0.19
CA ALA A 347 33.27 14.71 0.50
C ALA A 347 32.41 13.90 -0.47
N PHE A 348 32.24 12.62 -0.18
CA PHE A 348 31.28 11.73 -0.82
C PHE A 348 30.33 11.16 0.23
N VAL A 349 29.01 11.21 -0.03
CA VAL A 349 27.99 10.60 0.85
C VAL A 349 27.32 9.47 0.10
N GLY A 350 27.41 8.25 0.60
CA GLY A 350 26.73 7.11 -0.01
C GLY A 350 27.18 5.75 0.49
N ASN A 351 26.35 4.75 0.24
CA ASN A 351 26.61 3.37 0.60
C ASN A 351 27.61 2.72 -0.38
N SER A 352 28.52 1.88 0.13
CA SER A 352 29.48 1.13 -0.69
C SER A 352 28.85 0.06 -1.58
N MET A 353 27.66 -0.38 -1.23
CA MET A 353 26.92 -1.52 -1.80
C MET A 353 27.54 -2.90 -1.52
N LEU A 354 28.69 -3.00 -0.87
CA LEU A 354 29.38 -4.26 -0.58
C LEU A 354 28.47 -5.25 0.15
N TYR A 355 27.93 -4.83 1.29
CA TYR A 355 27.07 -5.69 2.11
C TYR A 355 25.72 -5.97 1.48
N LYS A 356 25.15 -4.99 0.75
CA LYS A 356 23.90 -5.17 0.03
C LYS A 356 24.01 -6.25 -1.05
N VAL A 357 25.08 -6.18 -1.87
CA VAL A 357 25.35 -7.19 -2.90
C VAL A 357 25.60 -8.56 -2.25
N GLY A 358 26.48 -8.62 -1.24
CA GLY A 358 26.78 -9.87 -0.54
C GLY A 358 25.55 -10.52 0.09
N GLY A 359 24.70 -9.72 0.76
CA GLY A 359 23.44 -10.18 1.34
C GLY A 359 22.48 -10.72 0.29
N ARG A 360 22.32 -10.03 -0.84
CA ARG A 360 21.42 -10.45 -1.92
C ARG A 360 21.90 -11.74 -2.59
N LEU A 361 23.18 -11.88 -2.86
CA LEU A 361 23.74 -13.11 -3.42
C LEU A 361 23.61 -14.30 -2.48
N LYS A 362 23.74 -14.07 -1.17
CA LYS A 362 23.59 -15.13 -0.16
C LYS A 362 22.13 -15.57 -0.01
N SER A 363 21.17 -14.65 0.00
CA SER A 363 19.74 -14.95 0.17
C SER A 363 19.05 -15.47 -1.08
N GLY A 364 19.61 -15.21 -2.27
CA GLY A 364 18.96 -15.52 -3.55
C GLY A 364 19.09 -16.97 -4.00
N HIS A 365 19.92 -17.80 -3.32
CA HIS A 365 20.16 -19.20 -3.66
C HIS A 365 20.39 -19.47 -5.16
N PHE A 366 21.13 -18.59 -5.83
CA PHE A 366 21.33 -18.63 -7.28
C PHE A 366 22.16 -19.82 -7.73
N PRO A 367 21.86 -20.42 -8.92
CA PRO A 367 22.70 -21.44 -9.54
C PRO A 367 24.15 -20.97 -9.76
N ARG A 368 25.09 -21.91 -9.73
CA ARG A 368 26.54 -21.63 -9.85
C ARG A 368 26.91 -20.74 -11.06
N PRO A 369 26.35 -20.95 -12.28
CA PRO A 369 26.68 -20.07 -13.42
C PRO A 369 26.37 -18.59 -13.14
N LEU A 370 25.21 -18.29 -12.52
CA LEU A 370 24.83 -16.93 -12.15
C LEU A 370 25.75 -16.33 -11.08
N LEU A 371 26.21 -17.16 -10.12
CA LEU A 371 27.14 -16.71 -9.07
C LEU A 371 28.58 -16.49 -9.57
N VAL A 372 29.00 -17.21 -10.60
CA VAL A 372 30.35 -17.05 -11.16
C VAL A 372 30.41 -15.83 -12.07
N SER A 373 29.41 -15.62 -12.91
CA SER A 373 29.40 -14.57 -13.94
C SER A 373 28.96 -13.18 -13.44
N TYR A 374 28.34 -13.07 -12.25
CA TYR A 374 27.64 -11.83 -11.85
C TYR A 374 28.51 -10.55 -11.91
N LYS A 375 29.83 -10.63 -11.62
CA LYS A 375 30.72 -9.46 -11.65
C LYS A 375 30.97 -8.97 -13.07
N GLU A 376 31.22 -9.91 -13.98
CA GLU A 376 31.42 -9.63 -15.41
C GLU A 376 30.13 -9.09 -16.02
N THR A 377 29.02 -9.79 -15.81
CA THR A 377 27.68 -9.38 -16.22
C THR A 377 27.34 -7.98 -15.74
N ALA A 378 27.60 -7.68 -14.46
CA ALA A 378 27.33 -6.38 -13.88
C ALA A 378 28.21 -5.25 -14.45
N ARG A 379 29.48 -5.55 -14.78
CA ARG A 379 30.39 -4.60 -15.44
C ARG A 379 29.88 -4.27 -16.84
N ALA A 380 29.59 -5.29 -17.65
CA ALA A 380 29.06 -5.10 -18.99
C ALA A 380 27.68 -4.41 -18.98
N PHE A 381 26.81 -4.73 -18.03
CA PHE A 381 25.54 -4.01 -17.85
C PHE A 381 25.74 -2.54 -17.49
N MET A 382 26.72 -2.23 -16.61
CA MET A 382 27.08 -0.86 -16.24
C MET A 382 27.44 0.00 -17.46
N GLU A 383 28.17 -0.57 -18.40
CA GLU A 383 28.70 0.09 -19.61
C GLU A 383 27.66 0.15 -20.76
N SER A 384 26.63 -0.70 -20.72
CA SER A 384 25.57 -0.76 -21.74
C SER A 384 24.54 0.36 -21.57
N ASP A 385 23.80 0.68 -22.64
CA ASP A 385 22.64 1.58 -22.60
C ASP A 385 21.35 0.88 -22.19
N GLN A 386 21.39 -0.45 -21.99
CA GLN A 386 20.22 -1.21 -21.60
C GLN A 386 19.72 -0.84 -20.20
N ARG A 387 18.41 -0.58 -20.09
CA ARG A 387 17.74 -0.23 -18.82
C ARG A 387 17.29 -1.47 -18.04
N SER A 388 16.94 -2.55 -18.74
CA SER A 388 16.48 -3.82 -18.18
C SER A 388 17.61 -4.84 -18.15
N VAL A 389 17.88 -5.42 -16.96
CA VAL A 389 18.85 -6.51 -16.80
C VAL A 389 18.40 -7.74 -17.58
N ALA A 390 17.12 -8.10 -17.54
CA ALA A 390 16.59 -9.25 -18.29
C ALA A 390 16.81 -9.10 -19.80
N THR A 391 16.53 -7.93 -20.36
CA THR A 391 16.75 -7.64 -21.79
C THR A 391 18.25 -7.68 -22.12
N PHE A 392 19.09 -7.08 -21.25
CA PHE A 392 20.53 -7.10 -21.41
C PHE A 392 21.09 -8.52 -21.42
N LEU A 393 20.68 -9.37 -20.47
CA LEU A 393 21.10 -10.78 -20.43
C LEU A 393 20.72 -11.51 -21.72
N ARG A 394 19.48 -11.35 -22.18
CA ARG A 394 18.98 -12.02 -23.38
C ARG A 394 19.78 -11.67 -24.63
N THR A 395 20.20 -10.41 -24.77
CA THR A 395 20.91 -9.93 -25.95
C THR A 395 22.41 -10.14 -25.89
N SER A 396 23.03 -10.00 -24.71
CA SER A 396 24.48 -9.95 -24.56
C SER A 396 25.09 -11.18 -23.88
N PHE A 397 24.29 -11.93 -23.10
CA PHE A 397 24.73 -13.11 -22.36
C PHE A 397 23.68 -14.24 -22.43
N PRO A 398 23.40 -14.84 -23.63
CA PRO A 398 22.31 -15.82 -23.82
C PRO A 398 22.40 -17.03 -22.90
N ASP A 399 23.61 -17.56 -22.63
CA ASP A 399 23.79 -18.71 -21.73
C ASP A 399 23.43 -18.36 -20.28
N ILE A 400 23.80 -17.18 -19.83
CA ILE A 400 23.43 -16.67 -18.50
C ILE A 400 21.94 -16.37 -18.45
N TYR A 401 21.36 -15.86 -19.54
CA TYR A 401 19.91 -15.64 -19.65
C TYR A 401 19.13 -16.95 -19.50
N ASN A 402 19.58 -18.05 -20.08
CA ASN A 402 18.93 -19.36 -19.92
C ASN A 402 18.89 -19.81 -18.47
N CYS A 403 19.99 -19.63 -17.74
CA CYS A 403 20.05 -19.92 -16.30
C CYS A 403 19.15 -18.98 -15.47
N TYR A 404 19.11 -17.69 -15.83
CA TYR A 404 18.24 -16.70 -15.21
C TYR A 404 16.75 -16.98 -15.50
N ALA A 405 16.39 -17.33 -16.75
CA ALA A 405 15.03 -17.65 -17.15
C ALA A 405 14.47 -18.88 -16.42
N ALA A 406 15.38 -19.83 -16.08
CA ALA A 406 15.05 -21.05 -15.34
C ALA A 406 14.90 -20.84 -13.81
N LEU A 407 15.06 -19.62 -13.29
CA LEU A 407 14.79 -19.33 -11.88
C LEU A 407 13.30 -19.59 -11.56
N PRO A 408 12.99 -20.08 -10.33
CA PRO A 408 11.69 -20.69 -10.02
C PRO A 408 10.50 -19.73 -10.14
N ASP A 409 10.72 -18.44 -9.84
CA ASP A 409 9.66 -17.44 -9.79
C ASP A 409 10.17 -16.04 -10.10
N ASN A 410 9.26 -15.08 -10.17
CA ASN A 410 9.58 -13.69 -10.44
C ASN A 410 10.38 -13.04 -9.29
N GLU A 411 10.19 -13.49 -8.05
CA GLU A 411 10.94 -12.96 -6.92
C GLU A 411 12.43 -13.32 -7.02
N ALA A 412 12.76 -14.55 -7.37
CA ALA A 412 14.13 -14.99 -7.62
C ALA A 412 14.77 -14.24 -8.80
N LYS A 413 14.01 -14.01 -9.89
CA LYS A 413 14.46 -13.21 -11.04
C LYS A 413 14.78 -11.78 -10.65
N LEU A 414 13.87 -11.10 -9.97
CA LEU A 414 14.06 -9.75 -9.46
C LEU A 414 15.22 -9.64 -8.46
N ALA A 415 15.41 -10.68 -7.63
CA ALA A 415 16.54 -10.74 -6.72
C ALA A 415 17.87 -10.77 -7.46
N TYR A 416 17.98 -11.53 -8.57
CA TYR A 416 19.16 -11.55 -9.41
C TYR A 416 19.38 -10.22 -10.15
N GLU A 417 18.34 -9.66 -10.76
CA GLU A 417 18.42 -8.35 -11.41
C GLU A 417 18.88 -7.25 -10.44
N THR A 418 18.37 -7.29 -9.21
CA THR A 418 18.79 -6.40 -8.13
C THR A 418 20.27 -6.60 -7.80
N ALA A 419 20.76 -7.85 -7.73
CA ALA A 419 22.16 -8.14 -7.45
C ALA A 419 23.08 -7.60 -8.55
N ILE A 420 22.73 -7.77 -9.83
CA ILE A 420 23.46 -7.22 -10.98
C ILE A 420 23.49 -5.69 -10.93
N THR A 421 22.35 -5.05 -10.73
CA THR A 421 22.21 -3.59 -10.67
C THR A 421 23.01 -2.99 -9.49
N TRP A 422 22.98 -3.63 -8.33
CA TRP A 422 23.73 -3.18 -7.16
C TRP A 422 25.23 -3.41 -7.32
N GLN A 423 25.64 -4.53 -7.95
CA GLN A 423 27.07 -4.75 -8.25
C GLN A 423 27.57 -3.75 -9.32
N ALA A 424 26.79 -3.43 -10.32
CA ALA A 424 27.09 -2.37 -11.29
C ALA A 424 27.27 -1.02 -10.59
N THR A 425 26.38 -0.67 -9.69
CA THR A 425 26.45 0.55 -8.87
C THR A 425 27.71 0.55 -7.99
N ARG A 426 28.02 -0.58 -7.34
CA ARG A 426 29.24 -0.74 -6.53
C ARG A 426 30.49 -0.50 -7.36
N THR A 427 30.61 -1.15 -8.51
CA THR A 427 31.76 -1.01 -9.42
C THR A 427 31.94 0.43 -9.88
N TYR A 428 30.84 1.08 -10.30
CA TYR A 428 30.86 2.46 -10.75
C TYR A 428 31.27 3.45 -9.64
N ARG A 429 30.64 3.36 -8.46
CA ARG A 429 30.97 4.23 -7.31
C ARG A 429 32.41 4.07 -6.87
N ASN A 430 32.90 2.82 -6.78
CA ASN A 430 34.29 2.56 -6.43
C ASN A 430 35.24 3.19 -7.45
N GLY A 431 34.93 3.10 -8.74
CA GLY A 431 35.70 3.76 -9.81
C GLY A 431 35.75 5.27 -9.62
N CYS A 432 34.59 5.92 -9.54
CA CYS A 432 34.50 7.37 -9.38
C CYS A 432 35.25 7.88 -8.12
N VAL A 433 35.02 7.23 -6.97
CA VAL A 433 35.68 7.66 -5.71
C VAL A 433 37.18 7.37 -5.71
N ARG A 434 37.62 6.27 -6.38
CA ARG A 434 39.06 5.93 -6.49
C ARG A 434 39.86 7.04 -7.19
N HIS A 435 39.30 7.65 -8.23
CA HIS A 435 39.94 8.79 -8.92
C HIS A 435 40.19 9.99 -7.99
N LEU A 436 39.36 10.16 -6.95
CA LEU A 436 39.52 11.26 -5.98
C LEU A 436 40.44 10.97 -4.80
N LEU A 437 40.96 9.73 -4.66
CA LEU A 437 41.84 9.36 -3.53
C LEU A 437 43.06 10.30 -3.36
N PRO A 438 43.71 10.84 -4.43
CA PRO A 438 44.78 11.80 -4.27
C PRO A 438 44.44 13.06 -3.45
N LEU A 439 43.13 13.43 -3.41
CA LEU A 439 42.59 14.53 -2.60
C LEU A 439 42.18 14.11 -1.18
N ARG A 440 42.36 12.83 -0.80
CA ARG A 440 41.98 12.26 0.49
C ARG A 440 40.55 12.60 0.91
N PRO A 441 39.52 12.27 0.07
CA PRO A 441 38.16 12.68 0.30
C PRO A 441 37.62 12.12 1.62
N LEU A 442 36.63 12.82 2.22
CA LEU A 442 35.86 12.32 3.34
C LEU A 442 34.71 11.45 2.79
N ILE A 443 34.73 10.17 3.06
CA ILE A 443 33.65 9.24 2.69
C ILE A 443 32.73 9.04 3.88
N VAL A 444 31.45 9.39 3.69
CA VAL A 444 30.38 9.21 4.67
C VAL A 444 29.49 8.06 4.21
N GLY A 445 29.46 6.96 4.97
CA GLY A 445 28.70 5.79 4.58
C GLY A 445 28.94 4.57 5.44
N ASP A 446 28.71 3.39 4.88
CA ASP A 446 28.87 2.12 5.59
C ASP A 446 30.33 1.67 5.70
N ALA A 447 30.59 0.73 6.61
CA ALA A 447 31.93 0.19 6.85
C ALA A 447 32.53 -0.54 5.63
N GLY A 448 31.71 -0.87 4.63
CA GLY A 448 32.17 -1.52 3.39
C GLY A 448 33.20 -0.68 2.64
N TRP A 449 33.17 0.64 2.76
CA TRP A 449 34.17 1.52 2.16
C TRP A 449 35.60 1.26 2.65
N LYS A 450 35.76 0.93 3.93
CA LYS A 450 37.06 0.57 4.50
C LYS A 450 37.61 -0.73 3.88
N VAL A 451 36.73 -1.64 3.51
CA VAL A 451 37.07 -2.89 2.82
C VAL A 451 37.45 -2.63 1.36
N GLU A 452 36.70 -1.78 0.67
CA GLU A 452 36.92 -1.46 -0.75
C GLU A 452 38.29 -0.81 -1.01
N PHE A 453 38.72 0.08 -0.13
CA PHE A 453 39.98 0.83 -0.31
C PHE A 453 41.11 0.40 0.60
N ARG A 454 41.02 -0.75 1.29
CA ARG A 454 42.00 -1.21 2.27
C ARG A 454 43.45 -1.35 1.72
N HIS A 455 43.60 -1.57 0.42
CA HIS A 455 44.89 -1.76 -0.26
C HIS A 455 45.33 -0.56 -1.08
N GLU A 456 44.57 0.53 -1.09
CA GLU A 456 44.97 1.73 -1.81
C GLU A 456 46.11 2.46 -1.09
N PRO A 457 47.11 2.96 -1.81
CA PRO A 457 48.25 3.64 -1.21
C PRO A 457 47.86 4.95 -0.52
N VAL A 458 46.83 5.63 -1.01
CA VAL A 458 46.25 6.82 -0.39
C VAL A 458 44.91 6.46 0.19
N GLN A 459 44.80 6.56 1.51
CA GLN A 459 43.54 6.25 2.21
C GLN A 459 42.64 7.48 2.32
N PRO A 460 41.38 7.35 2.00
CA PRO A 460 40.40 8.41 2.28
C PRO A 460 40.15 8.53 3.79
N ARG A 461 39.50 9.62 4.19
CA ARG A 461 38.97 9.74 5.54
C ARG A 461 37.57 9.08 5.56
N TYR A 462 37.19 8.46 6.69
CA TYR A 462 35.91 7.77 6.83
C TYR A 462 35.09 8.41 7.95
N LEU A 463 33.81 8.52 7.71
CA LEU A 463 32.78 8.85 8.69
C LEU A 463 31.65 7.85 8.52
N ASP A 464 31.12 7.36 9.62
CA ASP A 464 29.95 6.47 9.60
C ASP A 464 28.74 7.22 9.03
N ALA A 465 27.73 6.45 8.60
CA ALA A 465 26.51 7.03 8.04
C ALA A 465 25.84 8.00 9.04
N ILE A 466 25.53 9.18 8.58
CA ILE A 466 24.87 10.24 9.34
C ILE A 466 23.39 10.35 8.96
N ASN A 467 22.60 10.93 9.83
CA ASN A 467 21.16 11.00 9.65
C ASN A 467 20.77 11.97 8.53
N TYR A 468 19.88 11.52 7.63
CA TYR A 468 19.42 12.31 6.49
C TYR A 468 18.73 13.61 6.92
N TYR A 469 17.94 13.56 7.97
CA TYR A 469 17.11 14.68 8.39
C TYR A 469 17.82 15.67 9.32
N SER A 470 18.58 15.17 10.29
CA SER A 470 19.24 16.03 11.29
C SER A 470 20.60 16.53 10.83
N ASP A 471 21.38 15.68 10.16
CA ASP A 471 22.81 15.90 9.98
C ASP A 471 23.18 16.34 8.56
N LEU A 472 22.62 15.69 7.52
CA LEU A 472 22.98 15.98 6.14
C LEU A 472 22.76 17.45 5.73
N PRO A 473 21.71 18.16 6.18
CA PRO A 473 21.54 19.57 5.82
C PRO A 473 22.69 20.46 6.28
N LEU A 474 23.28 20.18 7.45
CA LEU A 474 24.48 20.90 7.93
C LEU A 474 25.75 20.35 7.28
N PHE A 475 25.85 19.02 7.11
CA PHE A 475 27.02 18.39 6.51
C PHE A 475 27.32 18.93 5.10
N TYR A 476 26.29 19.07 4.24
CA TYR A 476 26.48 19.54 2.87
C TYR A 476 27.04 20.97 2.75
N THR A 477 26.99 21.77 3.82
CA THR A 477 27.63 23.09 3.86
C THR A 477 29.11 23.04 4.25
N CYS A 478 29.64 21.90 4.68
CA CYS A 478 31.00 21.77 5.23
C CYS A 478 32.09 21.51 4.18
N PRO A 479 31.90 20.61 3.18
CA PRO A 479 32.90 20.36 2.16
C PRO A 479 32.98 21.52 1.15
N ALA A 480 34.16 21.77 0.62
CA ALA A 480 34.29 22.68 -0.52
C ALA A 480 33.61 22.09 -1.77
N ILE A 481 33.71 20.76 -1.95
CA ILE A 481 33.06 20.01 -3.03
C ILE A 481 32.28 18.83 -2.44
N ASN A 482 30.99 18.78 -2.66
CA ASN A 482 30.17 17.59 -2.46
C ASN A 482 30.22 16.78 -3.75
N PHE A 483 31.01 15.73 -3.75
CA PHE A 483 31.11 14.82 -4.90
C PHE A 483 29.93 13.87 -4.93
N ASN A 484 29.34 13.68 -6.11
CA ASN A 484 28.24 12.77 -6.33
C ASN A 484 28.49 11.83 -7.51
N CYS A 485 28.05 10.60 -7.38
CA CYS A 485 27.89 9.64 -8.48
C CYS A 485 26.57 8.90 -8.33
N THR A 486 25.82 8.85 -9.42
CA THR A 486 24.47 8.29 -9.44
C THR A 486 24.49 6.76 -9.46
N SER A 487 23.53 6.12 -8.80
CA SER A 487 23.37 4.67 -8.86
C SER A 487 23.04 4.20 -10.28
N LYS A 488 23.62 3.07 -10.70
CA LYS A 488 23.35 2.46 -12.01
C LYS A 488 22.01 1.71 -12.10
N GLN A 489 21.20 1.76 -11.04
CA GLN A 489 19.83 1.27 -11.09
C GLN A 489 18.91 2.13 -11.97
N MET A 490 19.28 3.41 -12.14
CA MET A 490 18.61 4.38 -12.99
C MET A 490 19.70 5.03 -13.85
N LYS A 491 19.61 4.90 -15.17
CA LYS A 491 20.70 5.34 -16.03
C LYS A 491 20.58 6.79 -16.51
N GLY A 492 19.36 7.26 -16.77
CA GLY A 492 19.10 8.63 -17.19
C GLY A 492 18.81 9.62 -16.07
N ALA A 493 18.31 9.14 -14.92
CA ALA A 493 17.79 9.96 -13.85
C ALA A 493 18.85 10.66 -13.00
N VAL A 494 18.44 11.77 -12.39
CA VAL A 494 19.23 12.62 -11.49
C VAL A 494 18.84 12.35 -10.03
N ASN A 495 19.81 12.01 -9.20
CA ASN A 495 19.54 11.62 -7.82
C ASN A 495 19.27 12.80 -6.87
N GLN A 496 18.75 12.49 -5.68
CA GLN A 496 18.32 13.45 -4.64
C GLN A 496 19.39 14.47 -4.25
N ARG A 497 20.68 14.10 -4.21
CA ARG A 497 21.78 15.01 -3.79
C ARG A 497 21.95 16.19 -4.71
N VAL A 498 21.62 16.04 -5.99
CA VAL A 498 21.70 17.11 -6.99
C VAL A 498 20.71 18.23 -6.69
N PHE A 499 19.69 17.97 -5.89
CA PHE A 499 18.73 18.99 -5.42
C PHE A 499 19.05 19.46 -3.99
N ASP A 500 19.39 18.52 -3.10
CA ASP A 500 19.58 18.83 -1.68
C ASP A 500 20.85 19.63 -1.41
N VAL A 501 21.96 19.29 -2.08
CA VAL A 501 23.25 19.99 -1.89
C VAL A 501 23.14 21.46 -2.31
N PRO A 502 22.68 21.80 -3.53
CA PRO A 502 22.49 23.19 -3.92
C PRO A 502 21.51 23.94 -3.02
N ALA A 503 20.45 23.31 -2.54
CA ALA A 503 19.51 23.95 -1.63
C ALA A 503 20.18 24.47 -0.36
N THR A 504 21.21 23.77 0.16
CA THR A 504 22.02 24.22 1.30
C THR A 504 23.05 25.30 0.95
N GLY A 505 23.19 25.66 -0.32
CA GLY A 505 24.25 26.54 -0.81
C GLY A 505 25.59 25.85 -1.04
N GLY A 506 25.66 24.51 -0.87
CA GLY A 506 26.83 23.71 -1.15
C GLY A 506 27.08 23.53 -2.66
N PHE A 507 28.36 23.43 -3.04
CA PHE A 507 28.73 23.09 -4.41
C PHE A 507 28.68 21.56 -4.60
N VAL A 508 28.05 21.09 -5.70
CA VAL A 508 28.01 19.70 -6.08
C VAL A 508 28.75 19.47 -7.40
N LEU A 509 29.66 18.50 -7.40
CA LEU A 509 30.27 17.95 -8.63
C LEU A 509 29.68 16.56 -8.86
N THR A 510 28.91 16.40 -9.93
CA THR A 510 28.15 15.18 -10.19
C THR A 510 28.42 14.57 -11.56
N ASP A 511 28.10 13.31 -11.74
CA ASP A 511 28.12 12.65 -13.05
C ASP A 511 26.99 13.20 -13.96
N TRP A 512 27.34 13.43 -15.22
CA TRP A 512 26.35 13.79 -16.23
C TRP A 512 25.33 12.66 -16.42
N ARG A 513 24.06 13.05 -16.53
CA ARG A 513 22.92 12.20 -16.88
C ARG A 513 22.08 12.87 -17.95
N GLU A 514 21.50 12.10 -18.86
CA GLU A 514 20.72 12.65 -19.96
C GLU A 514 19.62 13.61 -19.49
N GLN A 515 18.91 13.22 -18.42
CA GLN A 515 17.83 14.03 -17.86
C GLN A 515 18.32 15.29 -17.09
N MET A 516 19.64 15.48 -16.95
CA MET A 516 20.18 16.72 -16.37
C MET A 516 19.84 17.94 -17.21
N ALA A 517 19.81 17.78 -18.55
CA ALA A 517 19.49 18.86 -19.48
C ALA A 517 18.06 19.40 -19.30
N GLU A 518 17.13 18.59 -18.80
CA GLU A 518 15.74 19.01 -18.49
C GLU A 518 15.63 19.79 -17.18
N LEU A 519 16.65 19.72 -16.33
CA LEU A 519 16.60 20.21 -14.96
C LEU A 519 17.47 21.46 -14.75
N PHE A 520 18.63 21.52 -15.40
CA PHE A 520 19.62 22.58 -15.21
C PHE A 520 20.18 23.07 -16.54
N GLU A 521 20.46 24.35 -16.63
CA GLU A 521 21.29 24.89 -17.69
C GLU A 521 22.77 24.52 -17.46
N PRO A 522 23.60 24.43 -18.52
CA PRO A 522 25.00 23.99 -18.40
C PRO A 522 25.85 24.74 -17.37
N GLN A 523 25.58 26.04 -17.17
CA GLN A 523 26.32 26.89 -16.22
C GLN A 523 25.77 26.81 -14.78
N GLU A 524 24.67 26.10 -14.55
CA GLU A 524 24.05 26.01 -13.23
C GLU A 524 24.52 24.81 -12.40
N ILE A 525 25.20 23.84 -13.04
CA ILE A 525 25.65 22.61 -12.37
C ILE A 525 26.98 22.14 -12.95
N ALA A 526 27.89 21.64 -12.10
CA ALA A 526 29.16 21.08 -12.53
C ALA A 526 29.02 19.55 -12.73
N CYS A 527 29.20 19.09 -13.97
CA CYS A 527 29.08 17.69 -14.33
C CYS A 527 30.35 17.14 -14.98
N TYR A 528 30.81 15.95 -14.53
CA TYR A 528 31.80 15.17 -15.26
C TYR A 528 31.10 14.11 -16.12
N HIS A 529 31.64 13.82 -17.32
CA HIS A 529 31.12 12.82 -18.26
C HIS A 529 31.75 11.46 -18.05
N ALA A 530 33.02 11.42 -17.70
CA ALA A 530 33.77 10.20 -17.42
C ALA A 530 34.36 10.26 -16.00
N PRO A 531 34.42 9.14 -15.25
CA PRO A 531 35.00 9.11 -13.89
C PRO A 531 36.42 9.66 -13.82
N GLU A 532 37.21 9.53 -14.89
CA GLU A 532 38.56 10.02 -15.02
C GLU A 532 38.68 11.54 -14.93
N GLU A 533 37.67 12.29 -15.39
CA GLU A 533 37.63 13.74 -15.33
C GLU A 533 37.43 14.28 -13.90
N ALA A 534 36.89 13.44 -13.02
CA ALA A 534 36.48 13.87 -11.67
C ALA A 534 37.62 14.48 -10.85
N LEU A 535 38.82 13.95 -10.97
CA LEU A 535 40.01 14.46 -10.23
C LEU A 535 40.42 15.85 -10.73
N ASP A 536 40.54 16.02 -12.03
CA ASP A 536 41.01 17.28 -12.62
C ASP A 536 39.95 18.39 -12.42
N MET A 537 38.67 18.07 -12.59
CA MET A 537 37.57 19.00 -12.27
C MET A 537 37.55 19.38 -10.78
N ALA A 538 37.77 18.41 -9.89
CA ALA A 538 37.82 18.70 -8.46
C ALA A 538 39.01 19.60 -8.13
N ARG A 539 40.21 19.37 -8.69
CA ARG A 539 41.36 20.25 -8.55
C ARG A 539 41.08 21.64 -9.08
N TYR A 540 40.50 21.71 -10.26
CA TYR A 540 40.11 22.99 -10.87
C TYR A 540 39.21 23.82 -9.95
N TYR A 541 38.11 23.22 -9.51
CA TYR A 541 37.15 23.93 -8.63
C TYR A 541 37.70 24.20 -7.23
N LEU A 542 38.67 23.46 -6.72
CA LEU A 542 39.37 23.80 -5.48
C LEU A 542 40.25 25.04 -5.67
N ALA A 543 40.86 25.17 -6.84
CA ALA A 543 41.69 26.34 -7.18
C ALA A 543 40.90 27.58 -7.56
N HIS A 544 39.61 27.42 -7.95
CA HIS A 544 38.73 28.52 -8.42
C HIS A 544 37.50 28.70 -7.51
N PRO A 545 37.67 29.17 -6.27
CA PRO A 545 36.59 29.27 -5.29
C PRO A 545 35.46 30.21 -5.69
N GLU A 546 35.76 31.28 -6.43
CA GLU A 546 34.74 32.23 -6.91
C GLU A 546 33.82 31.58 -7.95
N GLU A 547 34.36 30.88 -8.93
CA GLU A 547 33.57 30.21 -9.94
C GLU A 547 32.72 29.11 -9.30
N ARG A 548 33.30 28.32 -8.38
CA ARG A 548 32.60 27.34 -7.58
C ARG A 548 31.42 27.96 -6.82
N HIS A 549 31.61 29.15 -6.23
CA HIS A 549 30.56 29.87 -5.52
C HIS A 549 29.46 30.34 -6.48
N ASN A 550 29.81 30.84 -7.65
CA ASN A 550 28.86 31.29 -8.66
C ASN A 550 27.97 30.14 -9.16
N ILE A 551 28.57 28.98 -9.46
CA ILE A 551 27.83 27.79 -9.86
C ILE A 551 26.90 27.30 -8.72
N ALA A 552 27.38 27.20 -7.49
CA ALA A 552 26.58 26.82 -6.34
C ALA A 552 25.38 27.76 -6.11
N THR A 553 25.59 29.06 -6.32
CA THR A 553 24.54 30.09 -6.20
C THR A 553 23.50 29.93 -7.33
N ALA A 554 23.96 29.70 -8.56
CA ALA A 554 23.08 29.47 -9.71
C ALA A 554 22.25 28.19 -9.55
N ALA A 555 22.91 27.07 -9.15
CA ALA A 555 22.25 25.82 -8.86
C ALA A 555 21.17 25.96 -7.77
N ARG A 556 21.51 26.67 -6.68
CA ARG A 556 20.56 26.93 -5.59
C ARG A 556 19.35 27.71 -6.10
N ARG A 557 19.58 28.79 -6.85
CA ARG A 557 18.49 29.60 -7.44
C ARG A 557 17.58 28.73 -8.30
N ARG A 558 18.12 27.88 -9.20
CA ARG A 558 17.36 26.96 -10.05
C ARG A 558 16.55 25.98 -9.22
N VAL A 559 17.17 25.33 -8.25
CA VAL A 559 16.51 24.33 -7.39
C VAL A 559 15.35 24.93 -6.62
N LEU A 560 15.54 26.10 -6.03
CA LEU A 560 14.47 26.79 -5.28
C LEU A 560 13.33 27.27 -6.18
N ALA A 561 13.64 27.69 -7.41
CA ALA A 561 12.64 28.18 -8.36
C ALA A 561 11.82 27.06 -9.03
N CYS A 562 12.41 25.86 -9.22
CA CYS A 562 11.80 24.83 -10.08
C CYS A 562 11.76 23.42 -9.48
N HIS A 563 12.56 23.11 -8.45
CA HIS A 563 12.83 21.74 -8.04
C HIS A 563 12.60 21.48 -6.56
N THR A 564 11.57 22.09 -5.97
CA THR A 564 11.12 21.81 -4.61
C THR A 564 10.02 20.74 -4.60
N TRP A 565 9.76 20.13 -3.46
CA TRP A 565 8.64 19.20 -3.27
C TRP A 565 7.29 19.87 -3.51
N GLN A 566 7.18 21.20 -3.29
CA GLN A 566 5.99 21.97 -3.64
C GLN A 566 5.73 21.91 -5.15
N HIS A 567 6.76 22.16 -5.98
CA HIS A 567 6.64 22.07 -7.44
C HIS A 567 6.24 20.66 -7.89
N ARG A 568 6.82 19.62 -7.28
CA ARG A 568 6.48 18.22 -7.60
C ARG A 568 5.03 17.92 -7.28
N LEU A 569 4.57 18.32 -6.08
CA LEU A 569 3.18 18.11 -5.68
C LEU A 569 2.20 18.90 -6.55
N GLN A 570 2.52 20.15 -6.91
CA GLN A 570 1.70 20.94 -7.83
C GLN A 570 1.58 20.26 -9.21
N THR A 571 2.71 19.80 -9.79
CA THR A 571 2.73 19.09 -11.06
C THR A 571 1.92 17.78 -10.98
N MET A 572 2.12 17.00 -9.94
CA MET A 572 1.36 15.76 -9.70
C MET A 572 -0.14 16.04 -9.65
N LEU A 573 -0.57 16.99 -8.83
CA LEU A 573 -1.99 17.34 -8.66
C LEU A 573 -2.59 17.96 -9.93
N ALA A 574 -1.82 18.66 -10.76
CA ALA A 574 -2.28 19.16 -12.05
C ALA A 574 -2.61 17.99 -12.99
N HIS A 575 -1.73 16.99 -13.09
CA HIS A 575 -2.01 15.75 -13.85
C HIS A 575 -3.23 15.01 -13.31
N MET A 576 -3.29 14.80 -11.99
CA MET A 576 -4.43 14.13 -11.35
C MET A 576 -5.75 14.84 -11.63
N ARG A 577 -5.78 16.17 -11.57
CA ARG A 577 -6.96 16.98 -11.88
C ARG A 577 -7.36 16.87 -13.35
N THR A 578 -6.39 16.88 -14.27
CA THR A 578 -6.65 16.74 -15.71
C THR A 578 -7.30 15.40 -16.03
N ILE A 579 -6.83 14.32 -15.40
CA ILE A 579 -7.33 12.96 -15.68
C ILE A 579 -8.66 12.68 -14.99
N PHE A 580 -8.79 13.05 -13.73
CA PHE A 580 -9.88 12.60 -12.84
C PHE A 580 -10.89 13.71 -12.46
N GLY A 581 -10.63 14.97 -12.85
CA GLY A 581 -11.45 16.11 -12.39
C GLY A 581 -12.73 16.34 -13.16
N THR A 582 -12.75 16.15 -14.49
CA THR A 582 -13.89 16.47 -15.36
C THR A 582 -14.43 15.29 -16.15
N HIS A 583 -13.65 14.25 -16.32
CA HIS A 583 -14.02 13.02 -17.04
C HIS A 583 -13.50 11.83 -16.25
N ALA A 584 -14.27 11.42 -15.23
CA ALA A 584 -14.00 10.14 -14.58
C ALA A 584 -13.95 9.03 -15.66
N PRO A 585 -12.93 8.16 -15.70
CA PRO A 585 -12.90 7.04 -16.62
C PRO A 585 -14.17 6.23 -16.43
N GLN A 586 -14.92 5.98 -17.52
CA GLN A 586 -16.06 5.08 -17.44
C GLN A 586 -15.53 3.72 -17.01
N ALA A 587 -16.10 3.18 -15.94
CA ALA A 587 -15.78 1.81 -15.53
C ALA A 587 -15.97 0.89 -16.75
N PRO A 588 -15.04 -0.04 -17.02
CA PRO A 588 -15.25 -1.02 -18.06
C PRO A 588 -16.59 -1.70 -17.78
N LYS A 589 -17.50 -1.64 -18.76
CA LYS A 589 -18.76 -2.39 -18.68
C LYS A 589 -18.36 -3.82 -18.38
N SER A 590 -18.82 -4.36 -17.27
CA SER A 590 -18.67 -5.77 -16.95
C SER A 590 -19.05 -6.55 -18.21
N ALA A 591 -18.09 -7.30 -18.76
CA ALA A 591 -18.38 -8.25 -19.81
C ALA A 591 -19.46 -9.23 -19.32
N PRO A 592 -20.37 -9.66 -20.17
CA PRO A 592 -21.52 -10.46 -19.83
C PRO A 592 -21.17 -11.81 -19.23
#